data_fc9f158355273f808847fb5f8ad53f02
#
_entry.id   fc9f158355273f808847fb5f8ad53f02
#
_cell.length_a   1.000
_cell.length_b   1.000
_cell.length_c   1.000
_cell.angle_alpha   90.00
_cell.angle_beta   90.00
_cell.angle_gamma   90.00
#
_symmetry.space_group_name_H-M   'P 1'
#
loop_
_entity.id
_entity.type
_entity.pdbx_description
1 polymer ?
#
loop_
_entity_poly.entity_id
_entity_poly.type
_entity_poly.pdbx_seq_one_letter_code
_entity_poly.pdbx_strand_id
1 'polypeptide(L)'
;MIQLDKTPYLELDNYKAPKNIHAFYLAMNDNKKIRVFFWKLKENRGTILLQQGHNEFIEKYYETIQNFIDRGFNVVCFDWRGQGLSDRMTKNEHKQYIESFNIHDDDLTFIIDNLIKKELPGPLIGVGHSMGGCLMLSSLKNNEKKFDGMILSAPMLGFKFNILMNIIVFFSNLFLSDDDYLFGSKPNLGKETPFNENELTNDKFRYERTLRLVRKNPKVRLWGITNLWAKAVKNRLRLLKNAKWIEKIELKILIINSVEDKVVSPQFIQNYGKRIKNSILINFKNCGHEIFMETDNKRKLLWNEIDKYIDDLGI
;
A
#
# COMPACT_ATOMS: atom_id res chain seq x y z
N MET A 1 -2.61 -27.22 8.86
CA MET A 1 -1.34 -26.50 8.58
C MET A 1 -1.54 -25.76 7.27
N ILE A 2 -1.19 -24.47 7.22
CA ILE A 2 -1.24 -23.70 5.98
C ILE A 2 -0.12 -24.21 5.08
N GLN A 3 -0.43 -24.62 3.85
CA GLN A 3 0.58 -25.02 2.88
C GLN A 3 1.32 -23.75 2.41
N LEU A 4 2.61 -23.66 2.68
CA LEU A 4 3.47 -22.54 2.31
C LEU A 4 4.38 -22.97 1.15
N ASP A 5 4.06 -22.51 -0.04
CA ASP A 5 4.93 -22.72 -1.21
C ASP A 5 6.00 -21.62 -1.24
N LYS A 6 7.28 -21.97 -1.25
CA LYS A 6 8.37 -20.98 -1.40
C LYS A 6 8.18 -20.15 -2.66
N THR A 7 8.37 -18.83 -2.53
CA THR A 7 8.34 -17.90 -3.67
C THR A 7 9.71 -17.26 -3.91
N PRO A 8 10.08 -17.01 -5.17
CA PRO A 8 11.25 -16.20 -5.45
C PRO A 8 11.01 -14.75 -5.02
N TYR A 9 12.09 -14.04 -4.70
CA TYR A 9 12.11 -12.60 -4.47
C TYR A 9 13.24 -11.95 -5.25
N LEU A 10 13.06 -10.66 -5.53
CA LEU A 10 13.99 -9.92 -6.37
C LEU A 10 15.04 -9.22 -5.52
N GLU A 11 16.25 -9.23 -5.99
CA GLU A 11 17.36 -8.49 -5.42
C GLU A 11 18.20 -7.86 -6.53
N LEU A 12 18.87 -6.75 -6.21
CA LEU A 12 19.95 -6.19 -7.03
C LEU A 12 21.27 -6.41 -6.31
N ASP A 13 22.42 -6.27 -6.98
CA ASP A 13 23.73 -6.50 -6.37
C ASP A 13 23.94 -5.65 -5.12
N ASN A 14 23.49 -4.41 -5.15
CA ASN A 14 23.58 -3.44 -4.07
C ASN A 14 22.25 -3.16 -3.33
N TYR A 15 21.23 -4.02 -3.49
CA TYR A 15 19.95 -3.89 -2.83
C TYR A 15 19.36 -5.26 -2.55
N LYS A 16 19.63 -5.75 -1.35
CA LYS A 16 19.26 -7.09 -0.89
C LYS A 16 18.08 -7.05 0.04
N ALA A 17 17.35 -8.15 0.11
CA ALA A 17 16.36 -8.35 1.15
C ALA A 17 17.02 -8.29 2.54
N PRO A 18 16.35 -7.74 3.56
CA PRO A 18 16.78 -7.91 4.94
C PRO A 18 17.00 -9.39 5.27
N LYS A 19 17.99 -9.69 6.12
CA LYS A 19 18.33 -11.07 6.48
C LYS A 19 17.14 -11.80 7.13
N ASN A 20 17.16 -13.14 7.05
CA ASN A 20 16.15 -14.02 7.67
C ASN A 20 14.72 -13.82 7.12
N ILE A 21 14.61 -13.54 5.83
CA ILE A 21 13.33 -13.44 5.13
C ILE A 21 12.62 -14.81 5.06
N HIS A 22 11.34 -14.81 5.36
CA HIS A 22 10.41 -15.89 5.06
C HIS A 22 9.53 -15.46 3.90
N ALA A 23 9.71 -16.06 2.73
CA ALA A 23 9.01 -15.71 1.48
C ALA A 23 8.22 -16.93 0.96
N PHE A 24 6.91 -16.79 0.79
CA PHE A 24 6.04 -17.89 0.36
C PHE A 24 4.75 -17.37 -0.28
N TYR A 25 4.02 -18.30 -0.90
CA TYR A 25 2.64 -18.08 -1.33
C TYR A 25 1.68 -18.61 -0.27
N LEU A 26 0.69 -17.81 0.07
CA LEU A 26 -0.42 -18.17 0.95
C LEU A 26 -1.68 -18.32 0.13
N ALA A 27 -2.31 -19.50 0.21
CA ALA A 27 -3.59 -19.75 -0.45
C ALA A 27 -4.73 -19.09 0.35
N MET A 28 -5.53 -18.26 -0.31
CA MET A 28 -6.74 -17.65 0.23
C MET A 28 -7.92 -18.65 0.16
N ASN A 29 -9.06 -18.29 0.74
CA ASN A 29 -10.25 -19.15 0.77
C ASN A 29 -10.78 -19.57 -0.63
N ASP A 30 -10.48 -18.79 -1.65
CA ASP A 30 -10.83 -19.05 -3.05
C ASP A 30 -9.69 -19.70 -3.86
N ASN A 31 -8.68 -20.23 -3.16
CA ASN A 31 -7.48 -20.85 -3.71
C ASN A 31 -6.56 -19.90 -4.51
N LYS A 32 -6.82 -18.58 -4.51
CA LYS A 32 -5.87 -17.62 -5.06
C LYS A 32 -4.66 -17.50 -4.17
N LYS A 33 -3.48 -17.44 -4.78
CA LYS A 33 -2.21 -17.35 -4.07
C LYS A 33 -1.79 -15.89 -3.90
N ILE A 34 -1.60 -15.49 -2.67
CA ILE A 34 -1.05 -14.19 -2.28
C ILE A 34 0.41 -14.39 -1.89
N ARG A 35 1.30 -13.60 -2.48
CA ARG A 35 2.71 -13.60 -2.12
C ARG A 35 2.91 -12.83 -0.83
N VAL A 36 3.52 -13.48 0.17
CA VAL A 36 3.73 -12.93 1.52
C VAL A 36 5.18 -13.06 1.91
N PHE A 37 5.74 -11.98 2.47
CA PHE A 37 7.04 -11.97 3.11
C PHE A 37 6.89 -11.58 4.57
N PHE A 38 7.64 -12.24 5.46
CA PHE A 38 7.75 -11.76 6.82
C PHE A 38 9.17 -11.95 7.39
N TRP A 39 9.47 -11.15 8.38
CA TRP A 39 10.70 -11.18 9.17
C TRP A 39 10.30 -11.28 10.64
N LYS A 40 10.75 -12.36 11.28
CA LYS A 40 10.47 -12.65 12.69
C LYS A 40 11.75 -12.46 13.50
N LEU A 41 11.70 -11.59 14.48
CA LEU A 41 12.78 -11.35 15.41
C LEU A 41 12.65 -12.30 16.64
N LYS A 42 13.78 -12.66 17.24
CA LYS A 42 13.79 -13.45 18.48
C LYS A 42 13.15 -12.68 19.64
N GLU A 43 13.53 -11.41 19.74
CA GLU A 43 12.94 -10.44 20.68
C GLU A 43 12.37 -9.30 19.83
N ASN A 44 11.13 -8.91 20.11
CA ASN A 44 10.44 -7.89 19.31
C ASN A 44 9.50 -7.03 20.16
N ARG A 45 9.25 -5.81 19.69
CA ARG A 45 8.31 -4.84 20.27
C ARG A 45 6.86 -5.05 19.79
N GLY A 46 6.68 -5.81 18.72
CA GLY A 46 5.40 -6.04 18.04
C GLY A 46 5.61 -6.33 16.57
N THR A 47 4.57 -6.22 15.78
CA THR A 47 4.56 -6.52 14.35
C THR A 47 4.09 -5.33 13.53
N ILE A 48 4.83 -5.00 12.48
CA ILE A 48 4.44 -4.04 11.45
C ILE A 48 3.82 -4.80 10.28
N LEU A 49 2.57 -4.49 9.95
CA LEU A 49 1.93 -4.92 8.71
C LEU A 49 2.08 -3.79 7.68
N LEU A 50 3.09 -3.90 6.80
CA LEU A 50 3.42 -2.89 5.80
C LEU A 50 2.75 -3.19 4.47
N GLN A 51 1.90 -2.27 4.00
CA GLN A 51 1.13 -2.41 2.78
C GLN A 51 1.42 -1.32 1.76
N GLN A 52 1.82 -1.75 0.59
CA GLN A 52 2.19 -0.90 -0.54
C GLN A 52 0.98 -0.33 -1.29
N GLY A 53 1.25 0.68 -2.11
CA GLY A 53 0.26 1.34 -2.95
C GLY A 53 -0.10 0.57 -4.24
N HIS A 54 -0.79 1.27 -5.12
CA HIS A 54 -1.15 0.79 -6.45
C HIS A 54 0.09 0.60 -7.33
N ASN A 55 0.17 -0.53 -8.03
CA ASN A 55 1.26 -0.85 -8.96
C ASN A 55 2.64 -0.89 -8.27
N GLU A 56 2.66 -1.29 -7.02
CA GLU A 56 3.86 -1.49 -6.22
C GLU A 56 3.99 -2.97 -5.82
N PHE A 57 5.14 -3.32 -5.27
CA PHE A 57 5.49 -4.68 -4.87
C PHE A 57 6.46 -4.67 -3.68
N ILE A 58 6.57 -5.77 -2.96
CA ILE A 58 7.23 -5.84 -1.65
C ILE A 58 8.70 -5.39 -1.73
N GLU A 59 9.45 -5.82 -2.73
CA GLU A 59 10.91 -5.59 -2.83
C GLU A 59 11.26 -4.10 -2.90
N LYS A 60 10.36 -3.27 -3.40
CA LYS A 60 10.54 -1.82 -3.37
C LYS A 60 10.78 -1.29 -1.95
N TYR A 61 10.24 -1.97 -0.96
CA TYR A 61 10.21 -1.54 0.44
C TYR A 61 11.29 -2.13 1.33
N TYR A 62 12.28 -2.88 0.82
CA TYR A 62 13.32 -3.52 1.65
C TYR A 62 14.04 -2.54 2.59
N GLU A 63 14.32 -1.32 2.13
CA GLU A 63 14.94 -0.28 2.96
C GLU A 63 14.00 0.16 4.11
N THR A 64 12.71 0.31 3.84
CA THR A 64 11.69 0.65 4.86
C THR A 64 11.48 -0.53 5.82
N ILE A 65 11.47 -1.75 5.31
CA ILE A 65 11.39 -2.97 6.12
C ILE A 65 12.58 -3.07 7.06
N GLN A 66 13.82 -2.86 6.56
CA GLN A 66 15.02 -2.86 7.39
C GLN A 66 14.93 -1.80 8.50
N ASN A 67 14.43 -0.60 8.21
CA ASN A 67 14.25 0.44 9.22
C ASN A 67 13.31 0.04 10.36
N PHE A 68 12.25 -0.73 10.08
CA PHE A 68 11.38 -1.27 11.13
C PHE A 68 12.03 -2.42 11.90
N ILE A 69 12.78 -3.30 11.22
CA ILE A 69 13.56 -4.37 11.85
C ILE A 69 14.59 -3.79 12.82
N ASP A 70 15.31 -2.74 12.41
CA ASP A 70 16.31 -2.05 13.23
C ASP A 70 15.69 -1.39 14.49
N ARG A 71 14.37 -1.14 14.46
CA ARG A 71 13.58 -0.64 15.60
C ARG A 71 12.98 -1.74 16.46
N GLY A 72 13.33 -2.99 16.19
CA GLY A 72 12.90 -4.14 16.98
C GLY A 72 11.51 -4.68 16.62
N PHE A 73 10.99 -4.40 15.44
CA PHE A 73 9.69 -4.93 15.00
C PHE A 73 9.82 -6.13 14.08
N ASN A 74 8.97 -7.14 14.28
CA ASN A 74 8.64 -8.05 13.20
C ASN A 74 8.03 -7.26 12.06
N VAL A 75 8.25 -7.69 10.81
CA VAL A 75 7.60 -7.05 9.66
C VAL A 75 6.92 -8.11 8.81
N VAL A 76 5.72 -7.83 8.36
CA VAL A 76 5.01 -8.63 7.38
C VAL A 76 4.50 -7.73 6.25
N CYS A 77 4.66 -8.19 5.03
CA CYS A 77 4.18 -7.55 3.81
C CYS A 77 3.57 -8.60 2.90
N PHE A 78 2.60 -8.22 2.10
CA PHE A 78 2.12 -9.08 1.01
C PHE A 78 1.80 -8.25 -0.22
N ASP A 79 2.04 -8.81 -1.40
CA ASP A 79 1.55 -8.19 -2.63
C ASP A 79 0.03 -8.30 -2.68
N TRP A 80 -0.66 -7.18 -2.85
CA TRP A 80 -2.10 -7.20 -3.03
C TRP A 80 -2.50 -8.14 -4.17
N ARG A 81 -3.63 -8.83 -4.04
CA ARG A 81 -4.23 -9.61 -5.12
C ARG A 81 -4.24 -8.81 -6.42
N GLY A 82 -3.78 -9.40 -7.51
CA GLY A 82 -3.68 -8.75 -8.81
C GLY A 82 -2.45 -7.86 -9.00
N GLN A 83 -1.57 -7.72 -8.00
CA GLN A 83 -0.36 -6.91 -8.06
C GLN A 83 0.90 -7.70 -7.69
N GLY A 84 2.07 -7.09 -7.86
CA GLY A 84 3.36 -7.72 -7.57
C GLY A 84 3.49 -9.08 -8.23
N LEU A 85 3.76 -10.13 -7.46
CA LEU A 85 3.76 -11.52 -7.93
C LEU A 85 2.63 -12.37 -7.30
N SER A 86 1.62 -11.75 -6.68
CA SER A 86 0.38 -12.43 -6.31
C SER A 86 -0.44 -12.78 -7.54
N ASP A 87 -1.35 -13.77 -7.42
CA ASP A 87 -2.19 -14.23 -8.52
C ASP A 87 -2.93 -13.08 -9.21
N ARG A 88 -2.94 -13.15 -10.53
CA ARG A 88 -3.69 -12.23 -11.37
C ARG A 88 -5.15 -12.65 -11.48
N MET A 89 -6.02 -11.66 -11.70
CA MET A 89 -7.46 -11.86 -11.85
C MET A 89 -7.88 -11.96 -13.33
N THR A 90 -6.95 -11.70 -14.26
CA THR A 90 -7.19 -11.76 -15.71
C THR A 90 -6.06 -12.54 -16.39
N LYS A 91 -6.29 -12.99 -17.64
CA LYS A 91 -5.28 -13.66 -18.47
C LYS A 91 -4.10 -12.75 -18.81
N ASN A 92 -4.34 -11.44 -18.93
CA ASN A 92 -3.28 -10.46 -19.15
C ASN A 92 -2.70 -10.04 -17.80
N GLU A 93 -1.53 -10.59 -17.47
CA GLU A 93 -0.85 -10.38 -16.18
C GLU A 93 -0.45 -8.92 -15.88
N HIS A 94 -0.54 -8.02 -16.85
CA HIS A 94 -0.22 -6.60 -16.70
C HIS A 94 -1.46 -5.71 -16.52
N LYS A 95 -2.66 -6.25 -16.61
CA LYS A 95 -3.90 -5.49 -16.36
C LYS A 95 -4.16 -5.37 -14.86
N GLN A 96 -4.44 -4.13 -14.44
CA GLN A 96 -4.97 -3.87 -13.11
C GLN A 96 -6.46 -4.19 -13.09
N TYR A 97 -6.81 -5.28 -12.44
CA TYR A 97 -8.20 -5.73 -12.39
C TYR A 97 -8.56 -6.19 -10.99
N ILE A 98 -9.67 -5.72 -10.48
CA ILE A 98 -10.31 -6.22 -9.27
C ILE A 98 -11.81 -5.89 -9.32
N GLU A 99 -12.65 -6.84 -8.98
CA GLU A 99 -14.10 -6.66 -8.99
C GLU A 99 -14.58 -5.73 -7.88
N SER A 100 -14.00 -5.86 -6.71
CA SER A 100 -14.31 -5.05 -5.54
C SER A 100 -13.13 -4.99 -4.59
N PHE A 101 -12.94 -3.84 -3.96
CA PHE A 101 -11.96 -3.72 -2.86
C PHE A 101 -12.35 -4.49 -1.59
N ASN A 102 -13.57 -5.01 -1.50
CA ASN A 102 -13.94 -5.92 -0.43
C ASN A 102 -13.11 -7.21 -0.46
N ILE A 103 -12.71 -7.67 -1.65
CA ILE A 103 -11.81 -8.83 -1.81
C ILE A 103 -10.47 -8.58 -1.13
N HIS A 104 -9.94 -7.35 -1.23
CA HIS A 104 -8.71 -6.98 -0.52
C HIS A 104 -8.92 -6.89 1.00
N ASP A 105 -10.09 -6.44 1.48
CA ASP A 105 -10.42 -6.44 2.90
C ASP A 105 -10.50 -7.87 3.46
N ASP A 106 -11.07 -8.80 2.68
CA ASP A 106 -11.16 -10.22 3.04
C ASP A 106 -9.77 -10.88 3.07
N ASP A 107 -8.92 -10.63 2.06
CA ASP A 107 -7.54 -11.11 2.02
C ASP A 107 -6.73 -10.58 3.23
N LEU A 108 -6.84 -9.28 3.52
CA LEU A 108 -6.19 -8.64 4.66
C LEU A 108 -6.61 -9.29 5.97
N THR A 109 -7.93 -9.46 6.15
CA THR A 109 -8.51 -10.08 7.34
C THR A 109 -8.01 -11.51 7.50
N PHE A 110 -8.01 -12.29 6.42
CA PHE A 110 -7.53 -13.68 6.41
C PHE A 110 -6.05 -13.76 6.82
N ILE A 111 -5.21 -12.89 6.28
CA ILE A 111 -3.76 -12.85 6.58
C ILE A 111 -3.53 -12.48 8.04
N ILE A 112 -4.25 -11.48 8.57
CA ILE A 112 -4.15 -11.12 9.98
C ILE A 112 -4.52 -12.30 10.88
N ASP A 113 -5.66 -12.95 10.63
CA ASP A 113 -6.19 -13.99 11.52
C ASP A 113 -5.45 -15.33 11.39
N ASN A 114 -4.97 -15.67 10.19
CA ASN A 114 -4.40 -16.99 9.93
C ASN A 114 -2.87 -17.03 9.91
N LEU A 115 -2.21 -15.89 9.67
CA LEU A 115 -0.76 -15.80 9.67
C LEU A 115 -0.24 -14.93 10.83
N ILE A 116 -0.62 -13.64 10.88
CA ILE A 116 0.02 -12.69 11.79
C ILE A 116 -0.24 -13.08 13.24
N LYS A 117 -1.48 -13.30 13.63
CA LYS A 117 -1.82 -13.68 15.01
C LYS A 117 -1.18 -14.99 15.47
N LYS A 118 -0.89 -15.91 14.54
CA LYS A 118 -0.33 -17.23 14.86
C LYS A 118 1.19 -17.22 14.91
N GLU A 119 1.83 -16.52 13.96
CA GLU A 119 3.28 -16.57 13.77
C GLU A 119 4.01 -15.37 14.38
N LEU A 120 3.34 -14.21 14.48
CA LEU A 120 3.91 -12.94 14.87
C LEU A 120 3.03 -12.27 15.95
N PRO A 121 2.82 -12.93 17.11
CA PRO A 121 1.97 -12.37 18.17
C PRO A 121 2.57 -11.11 18.78
N GLY A 122 1.71 -10.29 19.39
CA GLY A 122 2.06 -9.03 20.04
C GLY A 122 1.29 -7.86 19.42
N PRO A 123 1.62 -6.62 19.79
CA PRO A 123 1.01 -5.44 19.23
C PRO A 123 1.14 -5.41 17.69
N LEU A 124 0.08 -5.02 17.01
CA LEU A 124 0.02 -4.94 15.54
C LEU A 124 -0.16 -3.49 15.08
N ILE A 125 0.83 -2.95 14.40
CA ILE A 125 0.76 -1.63 13.77
C ILE A 125 0.59 -1.78 12.26
N GLY A 126 -0.50 -1.25 11.72
CA GLY A 126 -0.72 -1.19 10.28
C GLY A 126 0.03 -0.01 9.67
N VAL A 127 0.76 -0.23 8.59
CA VAL A 127 1.44 0.82 7.82
C VAL A 127 1.00 0.73 6.37
N GLY A 128 0.32 1.75 5.85
CA GLY A 128 -0.21 1.73 4.49
C GLY A 128 0.19 2.97 3.67
N HIS A 129 0.70 2.73 2.45
CA HIS A 129 0.97 3.80 1.49
C HIS A 129 -0.10 3.85 0.42
N SER A 130 -0.55 5.06 0.05
CA SER A 130 -1.43 5.31 -1.10
C SER A 130 -2.69 4.40 -1.12
N MET A 131 -2.87 3.53 -2.10
CA MET A 131 -3.96 2.54 -2.14
C MET A 131 -3.95 1.64 -0.90
N GLY A 132 -2.77 1.17 -0.47
CA GLY A 132 -2.64 0.41 0.78
C GLY A 132 -3.16 1.17 1.98
N GLY A 133 -2.86 2.47 2.08
CA GLY A 133 -3.40 3.35 3.14
C GLY A 133 -4.92 3.50 3.08
N CYS A 134 -5.51 3.56 1.88
CA CYS A 134 -6.96 3.57 1.69
C CYS A 134 -7.60 2.27 2.16
N LEU A 135 -7.02 1.13 1.79
CA LEU A 135 -7.50 -0.21 2.16
C LEU A 135 -7.35 -0.45 3.68
N MET A 136 -6.22 -0.08 4.26
CA MET A 136 -5.99 -0.17 5.70
C MET A 136 -7.01 0.66 6.48
N LEU A 137 -7.23 1.93 6.12
CA LEU A 137 -8.25 2.76 6.76
C LEU A 137 -9.64 2.15 6.62
N SER A 138 -10.01 1.69 5.42
CA SER A 138 -11.35 1.13 5.20
C SER A 138 -11.59 -0.17 5.94
N SER A 139 -10.54 -0.97 6.14
CA SER A 139 -10.62 -2.24 6.88
C SER A 139 -10.96 -2.06 8.35
N LEU A 140 -10.69 -0.87 8.93
CA LEU A 140 -10.99 -0.57 10.34
C LEU A 140 -12.48 -0.71 10.67
N LYS A 141 -13.36 -0.59 9.69
CA LYS A 141 -14.79 -0.84 9.92
C LYS A 141 -15.06 -2.19 10.60
N ASN A 142 -14.27 -3.22 10.24
CA ASN A 142 -14.46 -4.58 10.74
C ASN A 142 -13.26 -5.09 11.57
N ASN A 143 -12.09 -4.43 11.44
CA ASN A 143 -10.83 -4.92 11.97
C ASN A 143 -10.16 -3.96 12.96
N GLU A 144 -10.82 -2.89 13.39
CA GLU A 144 -10.20 -1.88 14.25
C GLU A 144 -9.52 -2.50 15.48
N LYS A 145 -10.22 -3.40 16.17
CA LYS A 145 -9.73 -4.09 17.38
C LYS A 145 -8.56 -5.06 17.14
N LYS A 146 -8.16 -5.27 15.89
CA LYS A 146 -7.01 -6.11 15.54
C LYS A 146 -5.71 -5.31 15.48
N PHE A 147 -5.80 -3.99 15.54
CA PHE A 147 -4.66 -3.08 15.47
C PHE A 147 -4.49 -2.31 16.78
N ASP A 148 -3.24 -2.06 17.16
CA ASP A 148 -2.84 -1.22 18.27
C ASP A 148 -2.45 0.19 17.80
N GLY A 149 -2.18 0.35 16.50
CA GLY A 149 -1.91 1.64 15.87
C GLY A 149 -1.95 1.54 14.34
N MET A 150 -1.98 2.69 13.67
CA MET A 150 -1.95 2.74 12.21
C MET A 150 -1.21 3.97 11.69
N ILE A 151 -0.38 3.76 10.66
CA ILE A 151 0.38 4.81 9.97
C ILE A 151 -0.07 4.82 8.51
N LEU A 152 -0.60 5.94 8.05
CA LEU A 152 -1.09 6.14 6.69
C LEU A 152 -0.24 7.18 5.96
N SER A 153 0.55 6.75 4.99
CA SER A 153 1.40 7.62 4.17
C SER A 153 0.72 7.94 2.85
N ALA A 154 0.44 9.21 2.61
CA ALA A 154 -0.22 9.72 1.40
C ALA A 154 -1.42 8.84 0.96
N PRO A 155 -2.37 8.49 1.88
CA PRO A 155 -3.42 7.52 1.59
C PRO A 155 -4.32 8.01 0.45
N MET A 156 -4.73 7.10 -0.45
CA MET A 156 -5.61 7.38 -1.58
C MET A 156 -7.06 7.60 -1.10
N LEU A 157 -7.34 8.80 -0.59
CA LEU A 157 -8.65 9.18 -0.05
C LEU A 157 -9.45 10.11 -0.97
N GLY A 158 -8.88 10.46 -2.13
CA GLY A 158 -9.48 11.27 -3.19
C GLY A 158 -8.44 11.77 -4.17
N PHE A 159 -8.91 12.27 -5.31
CA PHE A 159 -8.08 12.83 -6.38
C PHE A 159 -8.41 14.29 -6.62
N LYS A 160 -7.44 15.09 -7.12
CA LYS A 160 -7.65 16.53 -7.42
C LYS A 160 -8.75 16.75 -8.47
N PHE A 161 -8.84 15.87 -9.47
CA PHE A 161 -9.77 15.99 -10.60
C PHE A 161 -10.95 15.01 -10.50
N ASN A 162 -11.57 14.93 -9.32
CA ASN A 162 -12.67 14.00 -9.07
C ASN A 162 -13.83 14.12 -10.09
N ILE A 163 -14.17 15.33 -10.56
CA ILE A 163 -15.26 15.54 -11.52
C ILE A 163 -14.89 14.94 -12.87
N LEU A 164 -13.70 15.26 -13.40
CA LEU A 164 -13.22 14.72 -14.68
C LEU A 164 -13.08 13.18 -14.60
N MET A 165 -12.52 12.66 -13.52
CA MET A 165 -12.42 11.22 -13.32
C MET A 165 -13.79 10.55 -13.27
N ASN A 166 -14.78 11.17 -12.63
CA ASN A 166 -16.15 10.65 -12.61
C ASN A 166 -16.79 10.64 -14.01
N ILE A 167 -16.51 11.65 -14.83
CA ILE A 167 -16.97 11.73 -16.23
C ILE A 167 -16.31 10.62 -17.05
N ILE A 168 -14.99 10.45 -16.95
CA ILE A 168 -14.25 9.40 -17.65
C ILE A 168 -14.79 8.02 -17.28
N VAL A 169 -14.94 7.74 -15.99
CA VAL A 169 -15.48 6.45 -15.51
C VAL A 169 -16.91 6.25 -15.97
N PHE A 170 -17.74 7.30 -16.00
CA PHE A 170 -19.12 7.22 -16.49
C PHE A 170 -19.17 6.82 -17.96
N PHE A 171 -18.43 7.52 -18.84
CA PHE A 171 -18.39 7.17 -20.26
C PHE A 171 -17.71 5.83 -20.53
N SER A 172 -16.65 5.50 -19.81
CA SER A 172 -16.04 4.18 -19.91
C SER A 172 -17.04 3.07 -19.58
N ASN A 173 -17.85 3.26 -18.54
CA ASN A 173 -18.89 2.28 -18.17
C ASN A 173 -20.00 2.10 -19.24
N LEU A 174 -20.21 3.12 -20.05
CA LEU A 174 -21.23 3.07 -21.09
C LEU A 174 -20.76 2.34 -22.36
N PHE A 175 -19.45 2.42 -22.67
CA PHE A 175 -18.90 1.98 -23.94
C PHE A 175 -17.84 0.88 -23.83
N LEU A 176 -17.30 0.61 -22.64
CA LEU A 176 -16.23 -0.36 -22.42
C LEU A 176 -16.71 -1.53 -21.56
N SER A 177 -16.17 -2.70 -21.82
CA SER A 177 -16.31 -3.85 -20.91
C SER A 177 -15.46 -3.67 -19.65
N ASP A 178 -15.73 -4.47 -18.64
CA ASP A 178 -15.03 -4.39 -17.33
C ASP A 178 -13.52 -4.64 -17.46
N ASP A 179 -13.11 -5.50 -18.38
CA ASP A 179 -11.70 -5.87 -18.64
C ASP A 179 -10.99 -4.89 -19.61
N ASP A 180 -11.68 -3.94 -20.20
CA ASP A 180 -11.07 -2.93 -21.06
C ASP A 180 -10.29 -1.92 -20.22
N TYR A 181 -9.24 -1.34 -20.82
CA TYR A 181 -8.55 -0.22 -20.20
C TYR A 181 -9.46 1.00 -20.13
N LEU A 182 -9.47 1.68 -19.00
CA LEU A 182 -10.20 2.94 -18.81
C LEU A 182 -9.82 3.95 -19.90
N PHE A 183 -10.76 4.78 -20.37
CA PHE A 183 -10.46 5.85 -21.31
C PHE A 183 -9.30 6.73 -20.81
N GLY A 184 -8.30 6.93 -21.66
CA GLY A 184 -7.08 7.65 -21.33
C GLY A 184 -6.00 6.79 -20.62
N SER A 185 -6.35 5.61 -20.12
CA SER A 185 -5.41 4.64 -19.58
C SER A 185 -4.90 3.76 -20.72
N LYS A 186 -3.70 4.05 -21.22
CA LYS A 186 -3.04 3.19 -22.20
C LYS A 186 -2.11 2.21 -21.49
N PRO A 187 -1.99 0.96 -21.98
CA PRO A 187 -0.96 0.07 -21.49
C PRO A 187 0.40 0.73 -21.69
N ASN A 188 1.15 0.91 -20.63
CA ASN A 188 2.44 1.62 -20.69
C ASN A 188 3.55 0.73 -21.31
N LEU A 189 3.22 -0.32 -22.01
CA LEU A 189 4.07 -1.23 -22.80
C LEU A 189 5.56 -1.24 -22.38
N GLY A 190 5.85 -1.10 -21.08
CA GLY A 190 7.21 -1.03 -20.55
C GLY A 190 7.92 0.32 -20.68
N LYS A 191 7.25 1.39 -21.11
CA LYS A 191 7.86 2.73 -21.11
C LYS A 191 8.08 3.21 -19.69
N GLU A 192 9.28 3.65 -19.42
CA GLU A 192 9.65 4.25 -18.15
C GLU A 192 9.45 5.77 -18.22
N THR A 193 8.90 6.33 -17.16
CA THR A 193 8.84 7.79 -17.01
C THR A 193 10.26 8.29 -16.64
N PRO A 194 10.83 9.28 -17.34
CA PRO A 194 12.10 9.87 -16.95
C PRO A 194 12.02 10.48 -15.55
N PHE A 195 13.15 10.49 -14.81
CA PHE A 195 13.15 11.00 -13.44
C PHE A 195 12.66 12.44 -13.32
N ASN A 196 12.98 13.31 -14.26
CA ASN A 196 12.55 14.72 -14.29
C ASN A 196 11.05 14.91 -14.52
N GLU A 197 10.34 13.87 -14.96
CA GLU A 197 8.90 13.87 -15.20
C GLU A 197 8.11 13.09 -14.13
N ASN A 198 8.83 12.46 -13.17
CA ASN A 198 8.17 11.69 -12.14
C ASN A 198 7.53 12.60 -11.07
N GLU A 199 6.42 12.14 -10.50
CA GLU A 199 5.68 12.80 -9.42
C GLU A 199 5.76 12.03 -8.10
N LEU A 200 6.56 10.96 -8.06
CA LEU A 200 6.56 10.01 -6.96
C LEU A 200 7.54 10.40 -5.85
N THR A 201 8.78 10.79 -6.22
CA THR A 201 9.84 11.09 -5.26
C THR A 201 10.87 12.06 -5.83
N ASN A 202 11.53 12.80 -4.95
CA ASN A 202 12.68 13.65 -5.30
C ASN A 202 14.03 12.90 -5.20
N ASP A 203 14.04 11.64 -4.80
CA ASP A 203 15.25 10.81 -4.73
C ASP A 203 15.45 10.00 -6.01
N LYS A 204 16.40 10.46 -6.84
CA LYS A 204 16.73 9.80 -8.11
C LYS A 204 17.23 8.36 -7.92
N PHE A 205 18.03 8.12 -6.88
CA PHE A 205 18.60 6.80 -6.65
C PHE A 205 17.52 5.76 -6.32
N ARG A 206 16.57 6.09 -5.42
CA ARG A 206 15.45 5.22 -5.04
C ARG A 206 14.48 5.02 -6.20
N TYR A 207 14.23 6.09 -6.98
CA TYR A 207 13.44 6.00 -8.19
C TYR A 207 14.02 5.01 -9.21
N GLU A 208 15.30 5.20 -9.57
CA GLU A 208 15.99 4.33 -10.52
C GLU A 208 16.19 2.90 -10.00
N ARG A 209 16.36 2.74 -8.68
CA ARG A 209 16.38 1.42 -8.03
C ARG A 209 15.10 0.65 -8.26
N THR A 210 13.94 1.31 -8.13
CA THR A 210 12.63 0.71 -8.42
C THR A 210 12.54 0.30 -9.89
N LEU A 211 12.97 1.13 -10.82
CA LEU A 211 12.99 0.78 -12.25
C LEU A 211 13.89 -0.41 -12.54
N ARG A 212 15.05 -0.51 -11.89
CA ARG A 212 15.95 -1.68 -12.03
C ARG A 212 15.31 -2.98 -11.55
N LEU A 213 14.56 -2.96 -10.44
CA LEU A 213 13.80 -4.12 -9.99
C LEU A 213 12.74 -4.53 -11.02
N VAL A 214 12.01 -3.58 -11.59
CA VAL A 214 11.03 -3.83 -12.65
C VAL A 214 11.68 -4.42 -13.90
N ARG A 215 12.83 -3.91 -14.34
CA ARG A 215 13.57 -4.46 -15.48
C ARG A 215 14.02 -5.91 -15.24
N LYS A 216 14.39 -6.22 -13.98
CA LYS A 216 14.79 -7.58 -13.59
C LYS A 216 13.63 -8.57 -13.66
N ASN A 217 12.42 -8.15 -13.32
CA ASN A 217 11.21 -8.94 -13.49
C ASN A 217 10.01 -8.03 -13.82
N PRO A 218 9.69 -7.83 -15.11
CA PRO A 218 8.59 -6.98 -15.54
C PRO A 218 7.21 -7.41 -15.03
N LYS A 219 7.05 -8.65 -14.59
CA LYS A 219 5.76 -9.16 -14.05
C LYS A 219 5.31 -8.47 -12.78
N VAL A 220 6.22 -7.84 -12.03
CA VAL A 220 5.86 -7.10 -10.82
C VAL A 220 5.08 -5.81 -11.11
N ARG A 221 5.10 -5.33 -12.37
CA ARG A 221 4.50 -4.07 -12.79
C ARG A 221 3.21 -4.27 -13.58
N LEU A 222 2.25 -3.40 -13.32
CA LEU A 222 1.01 -3.29 -14.09
C LEU A 222 1.10 -2.12 -15.09
N TRP A 223 0.41 -2.23 -16.23
CA TRP A 223 0.58 -1.28 -17.35
C TRP A 223 -0.63 -0.40 -17.59
N GLY A 224 -1.63 -0.45 -16.77
CA GLY A 224 -2.79 0.39 -16.89
C GLY A 224 -3.96 -0.11 -16.07
N ILE A 225 -4.84 0.80 -15.73
CA ILE A 225 -6.05 0.49 -14.97
C ILE A 225 -7.18 0.07 -15.90
N THR A 226 -7.93 -0.96 -15.49
CA THR A 226 -9.14 -1.36 -16.19
C THR A 226 -10.35 -0.54 -15.74
N ASN A 227 -11.40 -0.60 -16.53
CA ASN A 227 -12.67 0.03 -16.21
C ASN A 227 -13.22 -0.48 -14.86
N LEU A 228 -13.16 -1.79 -14.61
CA LEU A 228 -13.65 -2.37 -13.36
C LEU A 228 -12.83 -1.92 -12.14
N TRP A 229 -11.49 -1.84 -12.27
CA TRP A 229 -10.66 -1.32 -11.17
C TRP A 229 -11.04 0.14 -10.84
N ALA A 230 -11.23 0.98 -11.85
CA ALA A 230 -11.65 2.36 -11.64
C ALA A 230 -13.02 2.47 -10.95
N LYS A 231 -13.97 1.57 -11.30
CA LYS A 231 -15.26 1.43 -10.59
C LYS A 231 -15.07 1.05 -9.13
N ALA A 232 -14.19 0.07 -8.85
CA ALA A 232 -13.91 -0.39 -7.50
C ALA A 232 -13.33 0.75 -6.64
N VAL A 233 -12.36 1.52 -7.17
CA VAL A 233 -11.83 2.72 -6.52
C VAL A 233 -12.94 3.75 -6.24
N LYS A 234 -13.71 4.12 -7.26
CA LYS A 234 -14.80 5.11 -7.13
C LYS A 234 -15.80 4.68 -6.05
N ASN A 235 -16.18 3.40 -6.04
CA ASN A 235 -17.10 2.85 -5.03
C ASN A 235 -16.51 2.93 -3.63
N ARG A 236 -15.22 2.56 -3.45
CA ARG A 236 -14.54 2.62 -2.16
C ARG A 236 -14.46 4.07 -1.65
N LEU A 237 -14.05 5.01 -2.48
CA LEU A 237 -13.96 6.42 -2.09
C LEU A 237 -15.33 7.00 -1.73
N ARG A 238 -16.40 6.61 -2.46
CA ARG A 238 -17.78 7.01 -2.13
C ARG A 238 -18.23 6.44 -0.78
N LEU A 239 -17.93 5.18 -0.52
CA LEU A 239 -18.23 4.55 0.78
C LEU A 239 -17.53 5.25 1.93
N LEU A 240 -16.22 5.52 1.81
CA LEU A 240 -15.45 6.22 2.83
C LEU A 240 -15.94 7.66 3.05
N LYS A 241 -16.27 8.39 1.98
CA LYS A 241 -16.77 9.77 2.08
C LYS A 241 -18.02 9.85 2.95
N ASN A 242 -18.93 8.89 2.81
CA ASN A 242 -20.23 8.86 3.47
C ASN A 242 -20.21 8.08 4.80
N ALA A 243 -19.06 7.52 5.19
CA ALA A 243 -18.94 6.64 6.35
C ALA A 243 -18.91 7.42 7.67
N LYS A 244 -20.00 7.40 8.43
CA LYS A 244 -20.07 8.00 9.77
C LYS A 244 -19.23 7.25 10.81
N TRP A 245 -18.90 5.98 10.58
CA TRP A 245 -18.07 5.18 11.48
C TRP A 245 -16.62 5.70 11.57
N ILE A 246 -16.14 6.41 10.55
CA ILE A 246 -14.78 7.01 10.54
C ILE A 246 -14.61 7.99 11.72
N GLU A 247 -15.65 8.69 12.08
CA GLU A 247 -15.65 9.66 13.19
C GLU A 247 -15.66 8.97 14.57
N LYS A 248 -15.94 7.66 14.59
CA LYS A 248 -16.00 6.81 15.77
C LYS A 248 -14.76 5.94 15.95
N ILE A 249 -13.78 6.04 15.07
CA ILE A 249 -12.51 5.33 15.20
C ILE A 249 -11.83 5.78 16.51
N GLU A 250 -11.55 4.81 17.37
CA GLU A 250 -10.83 5.03 18.63
C GLU A 250 -9.33 4.77 18.48
N LEU A 251 -8.96 3.96 17.48
CA LEU A 251 -7.55 3.65 17.16
C LEU A 251 -6.77 4.95 16.90
N LYS A 252 -5.58 5.05 17.47
CA LYS A 252 -4.66 6.15 17.18
C LYS A 252 -4.08 5.98 15.79
N ILE A 253 -4.14 7.03 14.96
CA ILE A 253 -3.71 6.98 13.57
C ILE A 253 -2.75 8.13 13.27
N LEU A 254 -1.54 7.80 12.80
CA LEU A 254 -0.61 8.77 12.22
C LEU A 254 -0.90 8.91 10.73
N ILE A 255 -1.24 10.09 10.28
CA ILE A 255 -1.47 10.41 8.86
C ILE A 255 -0.34 11.31 8.36
N ILE A 256 0.40 10.84 7.38
CA ILE A 256 1.51 11.54 6.75
C ILE A 256 1.06 12.02 5.38
N ASN A 257 1.05 13.33 5.19
CA ASN A 257 0.55 14.01 4.00
C ASN A 257 1.67 14.77 3.31
N SER A 258 1.85 14.60 1.99
CA SER A 258 2.66 15.48 1.16
C SER A 258 1.78 16.61 0.63
N VAL A 259 2.12 17.86 0.95
CA VAL A 259 1.26 18.99 0.57
C VAL A 259 1.32 19.33 -0.93
N GLU A 260 2.39 18.92 -1.61
CA GLU A 260 2.60 19.08 -3.04
C GLU A 260 2.25 17.82 -3.85
N ASP A 261 1.66 16.80 -3.24
CA ASP A 261 1.29 15.56 -3.90
C ASP A 261 0.45 15.80 -5.16
N LYS A 262 0.87 15.20 -6.27
CA LYS A 262 0.19 15.31 -7.56
C LYS A 262 -0.60 14.06 -7.95
N VAL A 263 -0.39 12.96 -7.23
CA VAL A 263 -1.06 11.67 -7.47
C VAL A 263 -2.39 11.61 -6.73
N VAL A 264 -2.39 11.91 -5.44
CA VAL A 264 -3.61 11.99 -4.62
C VAL A 264 -3.88 13.42 -4.17
N SER A 265 -5.06 13.68 -3.63
CA SER A 265 -5.39 15.03 -3.16
C SER A 265 -5.00 15.23 -1.69
N PRO A 266 -4.01 16.12 -1.40
CA PRO A 266 -3.65 16.47 -0.03
C PRO A 266 -4.83 17.03 0.77
N GLN A 267 -5.74 17.74 0.12
CA GLN A 267 -6.93 18.30 0.77
C GLN A 267 -7.88 17.22 1.30
N PHE A 268 -8.06 16.13 0.56
CA PHE A 268 -8.87 15.00 1.04
C PHE A 268 -8.20 14.34 2.24
N ILE A 269 -6.88 14.15 2.21
CA ILE A 269 -6.12 13.59 3.34
C ILE A 269 -6.30 14.46 4.60
N GLN A 270 -6.16 15.77 4.47
CA GLN A 270 -6.38 16.73 5.57
C GLN A 270 -7.83 16.66 6.11
N ASN A 271 -8.82 16.54 5.22
CA ASN A 271 -10.22 16.43 5.62
C ASN A 271 -10.48 15.15 6.43
N TYR A 272 -9.89 14.03 6.05
CA TYR A 272 -9.98 12.79 6.80
C TYR A 272 -9.24 12.89 8.14
N GLY A 273 -8.05 13.51 8.17
CA GLY A 273 -7.34 13.79 9.42
C GLY A 273 -8.18 14.58 10.42
N LYS A 274 -9.01 15.54 9.96
CA LYS A 274 -9.94 16.28 10.82
C LYS A 274 -11.15 15.45 11.26
N ARG A 275 -11.56 14.47 10.48
CA ARG A 275 -12.72 13.63 10.81
C ARG A 275 -12.40 12.50 11.79
N ILE A 276 -11.17 11.99 11.77
CA ILE A 276 -10.73 10.92 12.66
C ILE A 276 -10.29 11.52 13.98
N LYS A 277 -11.04 11.26 15.04
CA LYS A 277 -10.87 11.89 16.36
C LYS A 277 -9.45 11.72 16.92
N ASN A 278 -8.88 10.52 16.80
CA ASN A 278 -7.57 10.17 17.35
C ASN A 278 -6.48 10.16 16.28
N SER A 279 -6.55 11.07 15.29
CA SER A 279 -5.51 11.18 14.28
C SER A 279 -4.47 12.25 14.61
N ILE A 280 -3.22 11.96 14.28
CA ILE A 280 -2.10 12.90 14.23
C ILE A 280 -1.79 13.13 12.75
N LEU A 281 -1.98 14.37 12.27
CA LEU A 281 -1.73 14.73 10.88
C LEU A 281 -0.42 15.51 10.76
N ILE A 282 0.53 14.95 10.01
CA ILE A 282 1.82 15.58 9.70
C ILE A 282 1.85 15.96 8.23
N ASN A 283 2.20 17.21 7.94
CA ASN A 283 2.32 17.73 6.58
C ASN A 283 3.79 17.90 6.19
N PHE A 284 4.23 17.12 5.20
CA PHE A 284 5.54 17.25 4.60
C PHE A 284 5.51 18.20 3.41
N LYS A 285 6.46 19.14 3.36
CA LYS A 285 6.69 20.05 2.22
C LYS A 285 7.86 19.57 1.37
N ASN A 286 7.85 19.94 0.09
CA ASN A 286 8.88 19.57 -0.88
C ASN A 286 9.10 18.04 -0.90
N CYS A 287 8.02 17.29 -1.01
CA CYS A 287 8.00 15.83 -1.11
C CYS A 287 7.11 15.41 -2.28
N GLY A 288 7.47 14.33 -2.95
CA GLY A 288 6.59 13.64 -3.87
C GLY A 288 5.54 12.80 -3.15
N HIS A 289 4.85 11.97 -3.92
CA HIS A 289 3.82 11.07 -3.40
C HIS A 289 4.36 9.99 -2.44
N GLU A 290 5.55 9.44 -2.74
CA GLU A 290 6.15 8.29 -2.06
C GLU A 290 7.10 8.73 -0.94
N ILE A 291 6.57 9.19 0.19
CA ILE A 291 7.36 9.78 1.29
C ILE A 291 8.39 8.78 1.86
N PHE A 292 8.09 7.48 1.87
CA PHE A 292 9.06 6.44 2.25
C PHE A 292 10.23 6.30 1.28
N MET A 293 10.09 6.79 0.05
CA MET A 293 11.11 6.75 -1.01
C MET A 293 11.78 8.11 -1.24
N GLU A 294 11.53 9.08 -0.38
CA GLU A 294 12.10 10.41 -0.45
C GLU A 294 13.59 10.45 -0.05
N THR A 295 14.21 11.60 -0.24
CA THR A 295 15.61 11.85 0.12
C THR A 295 15.90 11.56 1.59
N ASP A 296 17.15 11.25 1.94
CA ASP A 296 17.53 10.87 3.31
C ASP A 296 17.13 11.91 4.35
N ASN A 297 17.24 13.21 4.02
CA ASN A 297 16.83 14.28 4.92
C ASN A 297 15.31 14.21 5.22
N LYS A 298 14.49 13.95 4.21
CA LYS A 298 13.04 13.82 4.39
C LYS A 298 12.68 12.53 5.13
N ARG A 299 13.36 11.44 4.80
CA ARG A 299 13.18 10.16 5.50
C ARG A 299 13.59 10.27 6.97
N LYS A 300 14.67 10.97 7.30
CA LYS A 300 15.06 11.22 8.70
C LYS A 300 13.94 11.92 9.49
N LEU A 301 13.34 12.95 8.91
CA LEU A 301 12.19 13.62 9.52
C LEU A 301 10.98 12.68 9.65
N LEU A 302 10.69 11.91 8.61
CA LEU A 302 9.62 10.91 8.64
C LEU A 302 9.82 9.90 9.77
N TRP A 303 11.00 9.33 9.90
CA TRP A 303 11.30 8.34 10.93
C TRP A 303 11.23 8.93 12.34
N ASN A 304 11.64 10.19 12.53
CA ASN A 304 11.46 10.87 13.82
C ASN A 304 9.98 10.98 14.23
N GLU A 305 9.09 11.28 13.28
CA GLU A 305 7.65 11.35 13.57
C GLU A 305 7.03 9.96 13.80
N ILE A 306 7.51 8.94 13.08
CA ILE A 306 7.10 7.56 13.30
C ILE A 306 7.56 7.08 14.69
N ASP A 307 8.80 7.36 15.07
CA ASP A 307 9.36 6.98 16.38
C ASP A 307 8.55 7.62 17.52
N LYS A 308 8.29 8.92 17.46
CA LYS A 308 7.42 9.62 18.44
C LYS A 308 6.03 8.99 18.52
N TYR A 309 5.45 8.64 17.38
CA TYR A 309 4.12 8.02 17.33
C TYR A 309 4.12 6.63 17.99
N ILE A 310 5.14 5.80 17.71
CA ILE A 310 5.27 4.48 18.30
C ILE A 310 5.48 4.57 19.83
N ASP A 311 6.35 5.49 20.28
CA ASP A 311 6.58 5.72 21.71
C ASP A 311 5.29 6.20 22.41
N ASP A 312 4.47 7.01 21.73
CA ASP A 312 3.19 7.52 22.23
C ASP A 312 2.08 6.44 22.24
N LEU A 313 2.28 5.30 21.57
CA LEU A 313 1.45 4.09 21.72
C LEU A 313 1.86 3.25 22.95
N GLY A 314 3.02 3.49 23.54
CA GLY A 314 3.57 2.68 24.63
C GLY A 314 4.10 1.31 24.19
N ILE A 315 4.49 1.18 22.93
CA ILE A 315 4.97 -0.06 22.29
C ILE A 315 6.48 -0.03 22.13
#